data_e98d1dfdf4eaf98f57a1788f9cff5428
#
_entry.id   e98d1dfdf4eaf98f57a1788f9cff5428
#
_cell.length_a   1.000
_cell.length_b   1.000
_cell.length_c   1.000
_cell.angle_alpha   90.00
_cell.angle_beta   90.00
_cell.angle_gamma   90.00
#
_symmetry.space_group_name_H-M   'P 1'
#
loop_
_entity.id
_entity.type
_entity.pdbx_description
1 polymer ?
#
loop_
_entity_poly.entity_id
_entity_poly.type
_entity_poly.pdbx_seq_one_letter_code
_entity_poly.pdbx_strand_id
1 'polypeptide(L)'
;MMSKVKRVLKSRLFENFMSLGIIQGLNYLLPLITIPFLYNQLGVENYGLVNFSFAFIQYFMVITDFGFGLSGTRYVAANRDDKNKINRFLNSACLARMGFCSLSFCVLLVCLFTIPAFQKHKLFTILFFGQVIGNSINPIWFFQGMEKMKF
;
A
#
# COMPACT_ATOMS: atom_id res chain seq x y z
N MET A 1 -31.28 -23.19 21.44
CA MET A 1 -29.92 -23.19 20.89
C MET A 1 -29.68 -22.03 19.92
N MET A 2 -30.55 -21.69 19.00
CA MET A 2 -30.46 -20.58 18.03
C MET A 2 -30.38 -19.19 18.63
N SER A 3 -31.00 -18.93 19.81
CA SER A 3 -30.97 -17.60 20.44
C SER A 3 -29.60 -17.21 21.02
N LYS A 4 -28.83 -18.15 21.58
CA LYS A 4 -27.46 -17.95 22.06
C LYS A 4 -26.48 -17.67 20.92
N VAL A 5 -26.61 -18.40 19.80
CA VAL A 5 -25.77 -18.22 18.61
C VAL A 5 -25.99 -16.82 17.98
N LYS A 6 -27.24 -16.37 17.86
CA LYS A 6 -27.58 -15.02 17.40
C LYS A 6 -27.03 -13.92 18.32
N ARG A 7 -27.05 -14.13 19.64
CA ARG A 7 -26.50 -13.16 20.62
C ARG A 7 -24.98 -13.07 20.55
N VAL A 8 -24.29 -14.20 20.40
CA VAL A 8 -22.82 -14.25 20.24
C VAL A 8 -22.37 -13.64 18.92
N LEU A 9 -23.08 -13.93 17.82
CA LEU A 9 -22.84 -13.33 16.51
C LEU A 9 -23.07 -11.80 16.55
N LYS A 10 -24.15 -11.36 17.18
CA LYS A 10 -24.48 -9.94 17.32
C LYS A 10 -23.44 -9.20 18.19
N SER A 11 -22.89 -9.82 19.24
CA SER A 11 -21.83 -9.27 20.07
C SER A 11 -20.51 -9.14 19.28
N ARG A 12 -20.10 -10.20 18.59
CA ARG A 12 -18.87 -10.18 17.77
C ARG A 12 -18.96 -9.22 16.58
N LEU A 13 -20.12 -9.13 15.95
CA LEU A 13 -20.36 -8.16 14.87
C LEU A 13 -20.29 -6.73 15.41
N PHE A 14 -20.86 -6.47 16.60
CA PHE A 14 -20.81 -5.16 17.22
C PHE A 14 -19.39 -4.79 17.64
N GLU A 15 -18.64 -5.71 18.25
CA GLU A 15 -17.22 -5.50 18.62
C GLU A 15 -16.37 -5.21 17.39
N ASN A 16 -16.54 -5.99 16.31
CA ASN A 16 -15.83 -5.77 15.05
C ASN A 16 -16.20 -4.41 14.42
N PHE A 17 -17.49 -4.05 14.44
CA PHE A 17 -17.95 -2.77 13.93
C PHE A 17 -17.37 -1.60 14.72
N MET A 18 -17.37 -1.68 16.05
CA MET A 18 -16.77 -0.66 16.92
C MET A 18 -15.25 -0.56 16.72
N SER A 19 -14.56 -1.69 16.63
CA SER A 19 -13.11 -1.72 16.38
C SER A 19 -12.77 -1.10 15.04
N LEU A 20 -13.49 -1.46 13.97
CA LEU A 20 -13.33 -0.84 12.65
C LEU A 20 -13.66 0.65 12.67
N GLY A 21 -14.71 1.06 13.40
CA GLY A 21 -15.09 2.46 13.56
C GLY A 21 -14.01 3.28 14.27
N ILE A 22 -13.42 2.74 15.34
CA ILE A 22 -12.31 3.39 16.05
C ILE A 22 -11.07 3.51 15.14
N ILE A 23 -10.68 2.44 14.47
CA ILE A 23 -9.54 2.46 13.53
C ILE A 23 -9.78 3.50 12.43
N GLN A 24 -10.98 3.52 11.85
CA GLN A 24 -11.32 4.47 10.81
C GLN A 24 -11.36 5.91 11.35
N GLY A 25 -11.89 6.12 12.53
CA GLY A 25 -11.87 7.41 13.20
C GLY A 25 -10.45 7.93 13.44
N LEU A 26 -9.56 7.07 13.94
CA LEU A 26 -8.15 7.41 14.13
C LEU A 26 -7.45 7.72 12.80
N ASN A 27 -7.73 6.98 11.74
CA ASN A 27 -7.18 7.23 10.41
C ASN A 27 -7.55 8.60 9.84
N TYR A 28 -8.67 9.18 10.25
CA TYR A 28 -9.07 10.55 9.88
C TYR A 28 -8.59 11.60 10.86
N LEU A 29 -8.61 11.31 12.16
CA LEU A 29 -8.19 12.27 13.20
C LEU A 29 -6.68 12.50 13.20
N LEU A 30 -5.88 11.44 12.99
CA LEU A 30 -4.43 11.57 12.97
C LEU A 30 -3.93 12.55 11.91
N PRO A 31 -4.34 12.46 10.62
CA PRO A 31 -3.96 13.46 9.63
C PRO A 31 -4.45 14.86 9.96
N LEU A 32 -5.65 14.99 10.53
CA LEU A 32 -6.22 16.30 10.89
C LEU A 32 -5.34 17.06 11.90
N ILE A 33 -4.70 16.34 12.82
CA ILE A 33 -3.78 16.91 13.81
C ILE A 33 -2.36 17.06 13.22
N THR A 34 -1.93 16.04 12.46
CA THR A 34 -0.55 15.96 11.96
C THR A 34 -0.29 16.97 10.84
N ILE A 35 -1.27 17.21 9.96
CA ILE A 35 -1.10 18.14 8.83
C ILE A 35 -0.81 19.57 9.27
N PRO A 36 -1.60 20.21 10.17
CA PRO A 36 -1.31 21.54 10.66
C PRO A 36 0.02 21.63 11.40
N PHE A 37 0.36 20.59 12.19
CA PHE A 37 1.62 20.52 12.89
C PHE A 37 2.81 20.49 11.92
N LEU A 38 2.79 19.61 10.93
CA LEU A 38 3.83 19.51 9.90
C LEU A 38 3.94 20.81 9.09
N TYR A 39 2.81 21.41 8.73
CA TYR A 39 2.78 22.67 8.00
C TYR A 39 3.49 23.80 8.77
N ASN A 40 3.22 23.92 10.07
CA ASN A 40 3.84 24.93 10.92
C ASN A 40 5.34 24.69 11.15
N GLN A 41 5.76 23.42 11.24
CA GLN A 41 7.18 23.08 11.50
C GLN A 41 8.04 23.14 10.25
N LEU A 42 7.54 22.67 9.12
CA LEU A 42 8.30 22.59 7.87
C LEU A 42 8.21 23.88 7.04
N GLY A 43 7.18 24.68 7.27
CA GLY A 43 6.82 25.82 6.41
C GLY A 43 6.19 25.38 5.09
N VAL A 44 5.59 26.34 4.39
CA VAL A 44 4.81 26.11 3.17
C VAL A 44 5.60 25.41 2.08
N GLU A 45 6.84 25.88 1.86
CA GLU A 45 7.70 25.40 0.76
C GLU A 45 8.11 23.93 0.94
N ASN A 46 8.63 23.58 2.13
CA ASN A 46 9.07 22.22 2.41
C ASN A 46 7.91 21.24 2.53
N TYR A 47 6.79 21.67 3.11
CA TYR A 47 5.58 20.86 3.18
C TYR A 47 5.02 20.56 1.78
N GLY A 48 4.97 21.58 0.91
CA GLY A 48 4.58 21.42 -0.48
C GLY A 48 5.48 20.44 -1.24
N LEU A 49 6.79 20.51 -1.01
CA LEU A 49 7.76 19.60 -1.62
C LEU A 49 7.57 18.16 -1.20
N VAL A 50 7.37 17.90 0.10
CA VAL A 50 7.13 16.57 0.65
C VAL A 50 5.87 15.97 0.01
N ASN A 51 4.77 16.73 -0.03
CA ASN A 51 3.52 16.26 -0.65
C ASN A 51 3.65 16.02 -2.16
N PHE A 52 4.37 16.89 -2.86
CA PHE A 52 4.63 16.73 -4.29
C PHE A 52 5.43 15.44 -4.56
N SER A 53 6.51 15.23 -3.81
CA SER A 53 7.32 14.01 -3.93
C SER A 53 6.51 12.76 -3.60
N PHE A 54 5.71 12.80 -2.54
CA PHE A 54 4.82 11.71 -2.17
C PHE A 54 3.80 11.40 -3.26
N ALA A 55 3.10 12.42 -3.77
CA ALA A 55 2.14 12.26 -4.86
C ALA A 55 2.78 11.68 -6.13
N PHE A 56 3.99 12.14 -6.46
CA PHE A 56 4.73 11.63 -7.61
C PHE A 56 5.08 10.14 -7.45
N ILE A 57 5.52 9.72 -6.29
CA ILE A 57 5.83 8.32 -5.99
C ILE A 57 4.58 7.42 -6.03
N GLN A 58 3.40 7.93 -5.70
CA GLN A 58 2.14 7.17 -5.80
C GLN A 58 1.85 6.68 -7.22
N TYR A 59 2.24 7.43 -8.26
CA TYR A 59 2.10 6.95 -9.64
C TYR A 59 2.95 5.70 -9.89
N PHE A 60 4.17 5.66 -9.39
CA PHE A 60 5.02 4.47 -9.51
C PHE A 60 4.49 3.29 -8.71
N MET A 61 3.86 3.52 -7.56
CA MET A 61 3.19 2.47 -6.79
C MET A 61 2.07 1.82 -7.60
N VAL A 62 1.23 2.62 -8.27
CA VAL A 62 0.15 2.11 -9.13
C VAL A 62 0.70 1.30 -10.30
N ILE A 63 1.74 1.81 -10.98
CA ILE A 63 2.40 1.11 -12.09
C ILE A 63 2.99 -0.23 -11.61
N THR A 64 3.64 -0.25 -10.47
CA THR A 64 4.29 -1.44 -9.93
C THR A 64 3.28 -2.47 -9.43
N ASP A 65 2.14 -2.03 -8.91
CA ASP A 65 1.07 -2.95 -8.49
C ASP A 65 0.36 -3.60 -9.67
N PHE A 66 0.23 -2.91 -10.81
CA PHE A 66 -0.33 -3.40 -12.08
C PHE A 66 -1.60 -4.26 -11.93
N GLY A 67 -2.39 -4.01 -10.91
CA GLY A 67 -3.62 -4.76 -10.62
C GLY A 67 -3.41 -6.14 -9.98
N PHE A 68 -2.20 -6.48 -9.55
CA PHE A 68 -1.94 -7.73 -8.81
C PHE A 68 -2.73 -7.79 -7.50
N GLY A 69 -3.03 -6.65 -6.87
CA GLY A 69 -3.87 -6.59 -5.69
C GLY A 69 -5.23 -7.26 -5.89
N LEU A 70 -5.86 -7.05 -7.02
CA LEU A 70 -7.19 -7.61 -7.33
C LEU A 70 -7.12 -8.98 -8.02
N SER A 71 -6.31 -9.07 -9.08
CA SER A 71 -6.17 -10.29 -9.89
C SER A 71 -5.50 -11.41 -9.10
N GLY A 72 -4.43 -11.08 -8.36
CA GLY A 72 -3.69 -12.03 -7.53
C GLY A 72 -4.54 -12.60 -6.40
N THR A 73 -5.29 -11.76 -5.68
CA THR A 73 -6.20 -12.21 -4.61
C THR A 73 -7.23 -13.20 -5.16
N ARG A 74 -7.83 -12.91 -6.32
CA ARG A 74 -8.81 -13.81 -6.96
C ARG A 74 -8.18 -15.13 -7.38
N TYR A 75 -6.99 -15.10 -8.00
CA TYR A 75 -6.30 -16.30 -8.45
C TYR A 75 -5.93 -17.22 -7.28
N VAL A 76 -5.39 -16.64 -6.20
CA VAL A 76 -5.04 -17.41 -4.99
C VAL A 76 -6.29 -17.99 -4.32
N ALA A 77 -7.37 -17.23 -4.23
CA ALA A 77 -8.64 -17.69 -3.67
C ALA A 77 -9.23 -18.86 -4.44
N ALA A 78 -9.14 -18.84 -5.78
CA ALA A 78 -9.67 -19.89 -6.65
C ALA A 78 -8.82 -21.17 -6.65
N ASN A 79 -7.52 -21.10 -6.29
CA ASN A 79 -6.60 -22.23 -6.35
C ASN A 79 -5.99 -22.58 -4.98
N ARG A 80 -6.71 -22.32 -3.88
CA ARG A 80 -6.20 -22.49 -2.49
C ARG A 80 -5.65 -23.90 -2.20
N ASP A 81 -6.21 -24.92 -2.82
CA ASP A 81 -5.86 -26.31 -2.60
C ASP A 81 -4.65 -26.77 -3.41
N ASP A 82 -4.24 -26.02 -4.44
CA ASP A 82 -3.15 -26.37 -5.33
C ASP A 82 -1.92 -25.48 -5.05
N LYS A 83 -1.08 -25.94 -4.13
CA LYS A 83 0.16 -25.25 -3.72
C LYS A 83 1.12 -25.01 -4.90
N ASN A 84 1.16 -25.91 -5.89
CA ASN A 84 2.08 -25.79 -7.02
C ASN A 84 1.67 -24.64 -7.93
N LYS A 85 0.36 -24.49 -8.21
CA LYS A 85 -0.16 -23.37 -9.00
C LYS A 85 0.06 -22.04 -8.28
N ILE A 86 -0.20 -22.00 -6.98
CA ILE A 86 0.02 -20.81 -6.16
C ILE A 86 1.49 -20.40 -6.19
N ASN A 87 2.43 -21.32 -5.94
CA ASN A 87 3.86 -21.00 -5.93
C ASN A 87 4.35 -20.51 -7.30
N ARG A 88 3.88 -21.14 -8.38
CA ARG A 88 4.23 -20.71 -9.75
C ARG A 88 3.71 -19.30 -10.04
N PHE A 89 2.48 -19.01 -9.65
CA PHE A 89 1.90 -17.68 -9.82
C PHE A 89 2.62 -16.64 -8.97
N LEU A 90 2.92 -16.94 -7.70
CA LEU A 90 3.68 -16.06 -6.80
C LEU A 90 5.03 -15.68 -7.40
N ASN A 91 5.81 -16.67 -7.86
CA ASN A 91 7.12 -16.42 -8.45
C ASN A 91 7.00 -15.53 -9.70
N SER A 92 6.04 -15.81 -10.57
CA SER A 92 5.82 -15.00 -11.77
C SER A 92 5.37 -13.57 -11.43
N ALA A 93 4.48 -13.41 -10.46
CA ALA A 93 4.00 -12.10 -10.00
C ALA A 93 5.14 -11.30 -9.33
N CYS A 94 5.96 -11.94 -8.50
CA CYS A 94 7.13 -11.29 -7.89
C CYS A 94 8.14 -10.83 -8.94
N LEU A 95 8.47 -11.67 -9.92
CA LEU A 95 9.37 -11.30 -11.00
C LEU A 95 8.83 -10.13 -11.83
N ALA A 96 7.54 -10.15 -12.17
CA ALA A 96 6.91 -9.07 -12.89
C ALA A 96 6.94 -7.75 -12.10
N ARG A 97 6.59 -7.79 -10.80
CA ARG A 97 6.64 -6.60 -9.93
C ARG A 97 8.06 -6.04 -9.77
N MET A 98 9.06 -6.91 -9.65
CA MET A 98 10.47 -6.49 -9.65
C MET A 98 10.87 -5.84 -10.96
N GLY A 99 10.44 -6.38 -12.11
CA GLY A 99 10.65 -5.78 -13.42
C GLY A 99 10.02 -4.39 -13.54
N PHE A 100 8.75 -4.24 -13.13
CA PHE A 100 8.08 -2.93 -13.10
C PHE A 100 8.75 -1.96 -12.12
N CYS A 101 9.23 -2.43 -10.97
CA CYS A 101 9.95 -1.63 -10.00
C CYS A 101 11.27 -1.10 -10.59
N SER A 102 12.05 -1.96 -11.27
CA SER A 102 13.27 -1.55 -11.95
C SER A 102 12.99 -0.53 -13.06
N LEU A 103 11.97 -0.77 -13.87
CA LEU A 103 11.57 0.16 -14.93
C LEU A 103 11.15 1.51 -14.34
N SER A 104 10.35 1.50 -13.28
CA SER A 104 9.92 2.69 -12.55
C SER A 104 11.11 3.46 -11.97
N PHE A 105 12.11 2.76 -11.47
CA PHE A 105 13.33 3.38 -10.97
C PHE A 105 14.13 4.06 -12.08
N CYS A 106 14.26 3.44 -13.25
CA CYS A 106 14.90 4.07 -14.41
C CYS A 106 14.16 5.34 -14.84
N VAL A 107 12.83 5.30 -14.91
CA VAL A 107 12.00 6.46 -15.24
C VAL A 107 12.18 7.57 -14.18
N LEU A 108 12.19 7.20 -12.90
CA LEU A 108 12.46 8.15 -11.82
C LEU A 108 13.80 8.85 -12.01
N LEU A 109 14.88 8.11 -12.29
CA LEU A 109 16.19 8.68 -12.53
C LEU A 109 16.18 9.68 -13.69
N VAL A 110 15.55 9.34 -14.80
CA VAL A 110 15.40 10.26 -15.94
C VAL A 110 14.67 11.54 -15.51
N CYS A 111 13.56 11.42 -14.77
CA CYS A 111 12.80 12.57 -14.27
C CYS A 111 13.65 13.46 -13.33
N LEU A 112 14.47 12.86 -12.46
CA LEU A 112 15.34 13.60 -11.54
C LEU A 112 16.43 14.41 -12.25
N PHE A 113 16.87 13.98 -13.43
CA PHE A 113 17.88 14.71 -14.20
C PHE A 113 17.28 15.71 -15.18
N THR A 114 16.08 15.47 -15.68
CA THR A 114 15.44 16.32 -16.71
C THR A 114 14.59 17.43 -16.11
N ILE A 115 13.96 17.20 -14.94
CA ILE A 115 12.99 18.15 -14.37
C ILE A 115 13.65 18.99 -13.29
N PRO A 116 13.80 20.34 -13.47
CA PRO A 116 14.47 21.23 -12.51
C PRO A 116 13.83 21.21 -11.10
N ALA A 117 12.51 21.01 -11.02
CA ALA A 117 11.80 20.93 -9.75
C ALA A 117 12.31 19.82 -8.83
N PHE A 118 12.77 18.69 -9.39
CA PHE A 118 13.33 17.58 -8.62
C PHE A 118 14.82 17.71 -8.33
N GLN A 119 15.54 18.55 -9.08
CA GLN A 119 16.99 18.70 -8.93
C GLN A 119 17.38 19.25 -7.56
N LYS A 120 16.56 20.13 -7.00
CA LYS A 120 16.81 20.78 -5.70
C LYS A 120 16.69 19.80 -4.52
N HIS A 121 15.92 18.71 -4.69
CA HIS A 121 15.55 17.78 -3.60
C HIS A 121 15.65 16.31 -3.99
N LYS A 122 16.65 15.95 -4.82
CA LYS A 122 16.85 14.59 -5.34
C LYS A 122 16.84 13.52 -4.25
N LEU A 123 17.50 13.81 -3.13
CA LEU A 123 17.63 12.86 -2.03
C LEU A 123 16.26 12.48 -1.44
N PHE A 124 15.37 13.44 -1.26
CA PHE A 124 14.02 13.20 -0.73
C PHE A 124 13.21 12.28 -1.65
N THR A 125 13.21 12.57 -2.94
CA THR A 125 12.45 11.78 -3.92
C THR A 125 12.98 10.35 -4.02
N ILE A 126 14.30 10.14 -3.96
CA ILE A 126 14.91 8.80 -3.94
C ILE A 126 14.53 8.04 -2.66
N LEU A 127 14.57 8.71 -1.50
CA LEU A 127 14.16 8.08 -0.23
C LEU A 127 12.69 7.66 -0.25
N PHE A 128 11.81 8.49 -0.81
CA PHE A 128 10.39 8.13 -0.99
C PHE A 128 10.20 6.94 -1.94
N PHE A 129 11.09 6.73 -2.92
CA PHE A 129 11.03 5.55 -3.79
C PHE A 129 11.23 4.24 -3.03
N GLY A 130 11.88 4.28 -1.87
CA GLY A 130 11.94 3.15 -0.95
C GLY A 130 10.56 2.57 -0.59
N GLN A 131 9.50 3.40 -0.60
CA GLN A 131 8.11 2.96 -0.41
C GLN A 131 7.63 2.07 -1.56
N VAL A 132 8.01 2.37 -2.81
CA VAL A 132 7.69 1.54 -3.99
C VAL A 132 8.35 0.17 -3.87
N ILE A 133 9.63 0.15 -3.47
CA ILE A 133 10.37 -1.10 -3.23
C ILE A 133 9.70 -1.92 -2.13
N GLY A 134 9.39 -1.29 -0.99
CA GLY A 134 8.69 -1.95 0.12
C GLY A 134 7.35 -2.54 -0.28
N ASN A 135 6.54 -1.79 -1.05
CA ASN A 135 5.26 -2.28 -1.56
C ASN A 135 5.42 -3.43 -2.57
N SER A 136 6.48 -3.40 -3.39
CA SER A 136 6.75 -4.46 -4.38
C SER A 136 7.11 -5.80 -3.73
N ILE A 137 7.79 -5.75 -2.58
CA ILE A 137 8.21 -6.95 -1.84
C ILE A 137 7.05 -7.52 -1.01
N ASN A 138 6.09 -6.69 -0.60
CA ASN A 138 5.00 -7.09 0.28
C ASN A 138 3.79 -7.66 -0.50
N PRO A 139 3.55 -9.00 -0.49
CA PRO A 139 2.45 -9.62 -1.21
C PRO A 139 1.16 -9.65 -0.36
N ILE A 140 0.64 -8.50 0.06
CA ILE A 140 -0.59 -8.41 0.89
C ILE A 140 -1.76 -9.16 0.23
N TRP A 141 -1.89 -9.05 -1.09
CA TRP A 141 -2.91 -9.74 -1.89
C TRP A 141 -2.87 -11.28 -1.76
N PHE A 142 -1.68 -11.84 -1.51
CA PHE A 142 -1.53 -13.28 -1.28
C PHE A 142 -2.18 -13.70 0.04
N PHE A 143 -1.89 -12.99 1.12
CA PHE A 143 -2.49 -13.26 2.44
C PHE A 143 -3.99 -13.04 2.43
N GLN A 144 -4.46 -12.02 1.71
CA GLN A 144 -5.90 -11.78 1.49
C GLN A 144 -6.56 -12.95 0.75
N GLY A 145 -5.95 -13.45 -0.33
CA GLY A 145 -6.46 -14.60 -1.09
C GLY A 145 -6.50 -15.90 -0.29
N MET A 146 -5.56 -16.10 0.62
CA MET A 146 -5.51 -17.27 1.52
C MET A 146 -6.45 -17.16 2.73
N GLU A 147 -7.15 -16.04 2.94
CA GLU A 147 -7.96 -15.74 4.15
C GLU A 147 -7.20 -15.93 5.47
N LYS A 148 -5.88 -15.86 5.44
CA LYS A 148 -5.01 -15.98 6.62
C LYS A 148 -4.69 -14.61 7.23
N MET A 149 -5.65 -13.68 7.18
CA MET A 149 -5.52 -12.41 7.90
C MET A 149 -5.89 -12.61 9.38
N LYS A 150 -5.08 -13.31 10.12
CA LYS A 150 -5.06 -13.24 11.58
C LYS A 150 -3.92 -12.29 11.96
N PHE A 151 -4.25 -11.04 12.11
CA PHE A 151 -3.46 -10.07 12.85
C PHE A 151 -4.13 -9.85 14.17
#